data_4a03275d674ebf33c3f3e46bf7849418
#
_entry.id   4a03275d674ebf33c3f3e46bf7849418
#
_cell.length_a   1.000
_cell.length_b   1.000
_cell.length_c   1.000
_cell.angle_alpha   90.00
_cell.angle_beta   90.00
_cell.angle_gamma   90.00
#
_symmetry.space_group_name_H-M   'P 1'
#
loop_
_entity.id
_entity.type
_entity.pdbx_description
1 polymer ?
#
loop_
_entity_poly.entity_id
_entity_poly.type
_entity_poly.pdbx_seq_one_letter_code
_entity_poly.pdbx_strand_id
1 'polypeptide(L)'
;MSSNNHRGVLFTSESVTEGHPDKIADQISDAVLDAVLAQDPLGRVACETLLTTGMVILAGEITTTALVDYAEVARETVREIEIGRAHV
;
A
#
# COMPACT_ATOMS: atom_id res chain seq x y z
N MET A 1 9.91 16.45 17.33
CA MET A 1 9.08 15.25 17.14
C MET A 1 9.92 14.10 16.68
N SER A 2 9.67 12.95 17.24
CA SER A 2 10.42 11.77 16.86
C SER A 2 9.73 11.03 15.72
N SER A 3 10.53 10.46 14.84
CA SER A 3 10.02 9.60 13.79
C SER A 3 9.71 8.22 14.35
N ASN A 4 8.71 7.59 13.79
CA ASN A 4 8.39 6.20 14.06
C ASN A 4 9.05 5.33 13.00
N ASN A 5 9.66 4.25 13.44
CA ASN A 5 10.26 3.29 12.55
C ASN A 5 9.47 1.98 12.61
N HIS A 6 8.82 1.66 11.53
CA HIS A 6 8.01 0.47 11.41
C HIS A 6 8.70 -0.53 10.51
N ARG A 7 8.96 -1.70 11.06
CA ARG A 7 9.56 -2.79 10.31
C ARG A 7 8.69 -4.01 10.49
N GLY A 8 8.30 -4.61 9.38
CA GLY A 8 7.51 -5.81 9.51
C GLY A 8 6.65 -6.11 8.30
N VAL A 9 5.64 -6.91 8.55
CA VAL A 9 4.73 -7.41 7.53
C VAL A 9 3.31 -7.12 7.97
N LEU A 10 2.55 -6.52 7.07
CA LEU A 10 1.13 -6.29 7.27
C LEU A 10 0.34 -7.16 6.31
N PHE A 11 -0.61 -7.91 6.83
CA PHE A 11 -1.49 -8.74 6.02
C PHE A 11 -2.86 -8.11 5.95
N THR A 12 -3.44 -8.08 4.75
CA THR A 12 -4.84 -7.72 4.60
C THR A 12 -5.53 -8.80 3.78
N SER A 13 -6.78 -9.09 4.13
CA SER A 13 -7.62 -10.03 3.38
C SER A 13 -8.55 -9.22 2.51
N GLU A 14 -8.29 -9.20 1.22
CA GLU A 14 -9.14 -8.52 0.26
C GLU A 14 -9.30 -9.39 -0.97
N SER A 15 -10.45 -9.28 -1.61
CA SER A 15 -10.62 -9.88 -2.92
C SER A 15 -9.81 -9.09 -3.91
N VAL A 16 -8.75 -9.68 -4.37
CA VAL A 16 -7.95 -9.06 -5.42
C VAL A 16 -8.39 -9.66 -6.73
N THR A 17 -8.79 -8.81 -7.67
CA THR A 17 -9.25 -9.25 -8.97
C THR A 17 -8.13 -9.86 -9.79
N GLU A 18 -8.50 -10.76 -10.68
CA GLU A 18 -7.58 -11.27 -11.67
C GLU A 18 -7.14 -10.13 -12.58
N GLY A 19 -5.94 -10.22 -13.09
CA GLY A 19 -5.45 -9.20 -14.00
C GLY A 19 -3.93 -9.12 -13.92
N HIS A 20 -3.41 -7.93 -13.74
CA HIS A 20 -1.99 -7.68 -13.73
C HIS A 20 -1.47 -7.49 -12.32
N PRO A 21 -1.17 -8.56 -11.58
CA PRO A 21 -0.78 -8.45 -10.16
C PRO A 21 0.44 -7.58 -9.94
N ASP A 22 1.40 -7.61 -10.86
CA ASP A 22 2.61 -6.77 -10.72
C ASP A 22 2.26 -5.28 -10.77
N LYS A 23 1.36 -4.89 -11.65
CA LYS A 23 0.94 -3.49 -11.74
C LYS A 23 0.13 -3.07 -10.52
N ILE A 24 -0.72 -3.97 -10.03
CA ILE A 24 -1.49 -3.69 -8.83
C ILE A 24 -0.57 -3.54 -7.63
N ALA A 25 0.43 -4.43 -7.52
CA ALA A 25 1.41 -4.35 -6.44
C ALA A 25 2.18 -3.03 -6.47
N ASP A 26 2.62 -2.61 -7.66
CA ASP A 26 3.34 -1.35 -7.82
C ASP A 26 2.45 -0.16 -7.43
N GLN A 27 1.19 -0.18 -7.83
CA GLN A 27 0.26 0.90 -7.49
C GLN A 27 0.01 0.97 -5.99
N ILE A 28 -0.07 -0.16 -5.31
CA ILE A 28 -0.24 -0.16 -3.86
C ILE A 28 1.02 0.40 -3.19
N SER A 29 2.20 -0.03 -3.62
CA SER A 29 3.45 0.49 -3.05
C SER A 29 3.58 1.99 -3.27
N ASP A 30 3.22 2.47 -4.47
CA ASP A 30 3.23 3.90 -4.78
C ASP A 30 2.22 4.66 -3.93
N ALA A 31 1.04 4.09 -3.70
CA ALA A 31 0.01 4.73 -2.88
C ALA A 31 0.47 4.84 -1.42
N VAL A 32 1.18 3.84 -0.91
CA VAL A 32 1.74 3.89 0.43
C VAL A 32 2.78 5.01 0.53
N LEU A 33 3.67 5.09 -0.46
CA LEU A 33 4.67 6.15 -0.51
C LEU A 33 4.00 7.52 -0.53
N ASP A 34 3.02 7.70 -1.40
CA ASP A 34 2.30 8.97 -1.51
C ASP A 34 1.59 9.36 -0.22
N ALA A 35 0.97 8.39 0.45
CA ALA A 35 0.27 8.65 1.70
C ALA A 35 1.24 9.12 2.80
N VAL A 36 2.41 8.53 2.87
CA VAL A 36 3.43 8.95 3.84
C VAL A 36 3.95 10.33 3.49
N LEU A 37 4.34 10.54 2.24
CA LEU A 37 4.93 11.82 1.82
C LEU A 37 3.96 12.98 1.90
N ALA A 38 2.66 12.72 1.79
CA ALA A 38 1.64 13.76 1.93
C ALA A 38 1.64 14.38 3.32
N GLN A 39 1.98 13.60 4.34
CA GLN A 39 2.05 14.08 5.72
C GLN A 39 3.48 14.36 6.19
N ASP A 40 4.44 13.67 5.61
CA ASP A 40 5.84 13.73 6.05
C ASP A 40 6.76 13.68 4.82
N PRO A 41 7.10 14.85 4.26
CA PRO A 41 7.94 14.91 3.07
C PRO A 41 9.34 14.30 3.25
N LEU A 42 9.79 14.16 4.50
CA LEU A 42 11.08 13.57 4.82
C LEU A 42 10.98 12.10 5.21
N GLY A 43 9.82 11.52 5.09
CA GLY A 43 9.61 10.12 5.42
C GLY A 43 10.41 9.20 4.51
N ARG A 44 10.82 8.07 5.05
CA ARG A 44 11.51 7.03 4.30
C ARG A 44 10.61 5.83 4.19
N VAL A 45 10.41 5.38 2.96
CA VAL A 45 9.51 4.27 2.68
C VAL A 45 10.20 3.27 1.78
N ALA A 46 10.39 2.07 2.29
CA ALA A 46 10.86 0.94 1.51
C ALA A 46 9.80 -0.16 1.66
N CYS A 47 8.74 -0.03 0.90
CA CYS A 47 7.60 -0.92 0.99
C CYS A 47 7.48 -1.76 -0.27
N GLU A 48 7.39 -3.07 -0.09
CA GLU A 48 7.11 -3.99 -1.18
C GLU A 48 5.73 -4.59 -0.96
N THR A 49 5.05 -4.85 -2.06
CA THR A 49 3.72 -5.42 -2.04
C THR A 49 3.74 -6.76 -2.76
N LEU A 50 3.22 -7.77 -2.09
CA LEU A 50 3.04 -9.09 -2.67
C LEU A 50 1.55 -9.40 -2.72
N LEU A 51 1.09 -9.82 -3.88
CA LEU A 51 -0.29 -10.19 -4.08
C LEU A 51 -0.41 -11.70 -4.23
N THR A 52 -1.36 -12.25 -3.51
CA THR A 52 -1.77 -13.63 -3.70
C THR A 52 -3.29 -13.63 -3.89
N THR A 53 -3.86 -14.78 -4.19
CA THR A 53 -5.32 -14.87 -4.33
C THR A 53 -5.97 -14.50 -2.99
N GLY A 54 -6.70 -13.41 -2.98
CA GLY A 54 -7.46 -12.97 -1.82
C GLY A 54 -6.64 -12.31 -0.72
N MET A 55 -5.36 -12.00 -0.96
CA MET A 55 -4.52 -11.43 0.09
C MET A 55 -3.53 -10.42 -0.48
N VAL A 56 -3.35 -9.34 0.25
CA VAL A 56 -2.31 -8.35 -0.01
C VAL A 56 -1.34 -8.39 1.16
N ILE A 57 -0.06 -8.50 0.86
CA ILE A 57 0.99 -8.50 1.87
C ILE A 57 1.87 -7.28 1.63
N LEU A 58 1.96 -6.42 2.64
CA LEU A 58 2.87 -5.27 2.62
C LEU A 58 4.04 -5.62 3.54
N ALA A 59 5.25 -5.50 3.02
CA ALA A 59 6.44 -5.81 3.79
C ALA A 59 7.50 -4.74 3.55
N GLY A 60 8.27 -4.43 4.58
CA GLY A 60 9.36 -3.50 4.42
C GLY A 60 9.63 -2.68 5.67
N GLU A 61 10.22 -1.51 5.45
CA GLU A 61 10.61 -0.63 6.51
C GLU A 61 10.16 0.80 6.18
N ILE A 62 9.50 1.43 7.14
CA ILE A 62 8.99 2.78 6.98
C ILE A 62 9.41 3.59 8.21
N THR A 63 10.07 4.72 7.97
CA THR A 63 10.46 5.66 9.02
C THR A 63 9.77 6.98 8.74
N THR A 64 8.83 7.36 9.59
CA THR A 64 8.02 8.55 9.33
C THR A 64 7.33 9.04 10.60
N THR A 65 6.98 10.33 10.60
CA THR A 65 6.09 10.92 11.60
C THR A 65 4.63 10.84 11.17
N ALA A 66 4.36 10.45 9.93
CA ALA A 66 3.00 10.35 9.42
C ALA A 66 2.22 9.23 10.11
N LEU A 67 0.93 9.44 10.24
CA LEU A 67 0.01 8.43 10.73
C LEU A 67 -0.79 7.93 9.54
N VAL A 68 -0.50 6.72 9.10
CA VAL A 68 -1.10 6.13 7.90
C VAL A 68 -1.68 4.75 8.24
N ASP A 69 -2.92 4.54 7.85
CA ASP A 69 -3.53 3.22 7.91
C ASP A 69 -3.19 2.49 6.62
N TYR A 70 -2.12 1.71 6.66
CA TYR A 70 -1.60 1.04 5.46
C TYR A 70 -2.59 0.04 4.86
N ALA A 71 -3.33 -0.65 5.72
CA ALA A 71 -4.35 -1.59 5.24
C ALA A 71 -5.43 -0.86 4.44
N GLU A 72 -5.85 0.32 4.93
CA GLU A 72 -6.86 1.11 4.24
C GLU A 72 -6.33 1.67 2.93
N VAL A 73 -5.07 2.11 2.89
CA VAL A 73 -4.44 2.56 1.65
C VAL A 73 -4.46 1.45 0.61
N ALA A 74 -4.11 0.24 1.01
CA ALA A 74 -4.12 -0.90 0.10
C ALA A 74 -5.54 -1.20 -0.39
N ARG A 75 -6.53 -1.20 0.50
CA ARG A 75 -7.93 -1.44 0.12
C ARG A 75 -8.45 -0.41 -0.86
N GLU A 76 -8.17 0.86 -0.58
CA GLU A 76 -8.62 1.94 -1.45
C GLU A 76 -7.99 1.84 -2.83
N THR A 77 -6.71 1.49 -2.90
CA THR A 77 -6.01 1.34 -4.17
C THR A 77 -6.64 0.21 -4.99
N VAL A 78 -6.90 -0.92 -4.38
CA VAL A 78 -7.55 -2.04 -5.07
C VAL A 78 -8.95 -1.64 -5.53
N ARG A 79 -9.69 -0.95 -4.67
CA ARG A 79 -11.05 -0.50 -5.00
C ARG A 79 -11.05 0.44 -6.21
N GLU A 80 -10.12 1.40 -6.25
CA GLU A 80 -10.02 2.33 -7.37
C GLU A 80 -9.68 1.61 -8.67
N ILE A 81 -8.81 0.61 -8.61
CA ILE A 81 -8.46 -0.19 -9.77
C ILE A 81 -9.68 -0.96 -10.28
N GLU A 82 -10.45 -1.55 -9.39
CA GLU A 82 -11.65 -2.30 -9.75
C GLU A 82 -12.71 -1.39 -10.37
N ILE A 83 -12.90 -0.21 -9.80
CA ILE A 83 -13.85 0.77 -10.34
C ILE A 83 -13.40 1.21 -11.73
N GLY A 84 -12.13 1.49 -11.91
CA GLY A 84 -11.58 1.88 -13.21
C GLY A 84 -11.82 0.80 -14.27
N ARG A 85 -11.67 -0.46 -13.91
CA ARG A 85 -11.94 -1.57 -14.82
C ARG A 85 -13.40 -1.67 -15.21
N ALA A 86 -14.29 -1.38 -14.27
CA ALA A 86 -15.72 -1.47 -14.52
C ALA A 86 -16.21 -0.42 -15.51
N HIS A 87 -15.43 0.62 -15.73
CA HIS A 87 -15.78 1.72 -16.64
C HIS A 87 -15.13 1.60 -18.02
N VAL A 88 -14.42 0.55 -18.27
CA VAL A 88 -13.77 0.33 -19.58
C VAL A 88 -14.72 -0.26 -20.59
#